data_328c26f82ae1e5df01de2d50039673d7
#
_entry.id   328c26f82ae1e5df01de2d50039673d7
#
_cell.length_a   1.000
_cell.length_b   1.000
_cell.length_c   1.000
_cell.angle_alpha   90.00
_cell.angle_beta   90.00
_cell.angle_gamma   90.00
#
_symmetry.space_group_name_H-M   'P 1'
#
loop_
_entity.id
_entity.type
_entity.pdbx_description
1 polymer ?
#
loop_
_entity_poly.entity_id
_entity_poly.type
_entity_poly.pdbx_seq_one_letter_code
_entity_poly.pdbx_strand_id
1 'polypeptide(L)'
;MKKKFILLVGLLIFGMQTLAATFTFNFDGKGFISDGASVIEDSDREKISFYQDYVKAQTSYQIVLVTLDSLDGVPASKVAKVVSERGLSAQKENLLVFLVAPNEGKIGVEIGENLKSEISYVALRNIIQEEVSPAFKNGDYSSAITKGIYYISRVIEPSLVFVKQDSGIKLEQMSAPIQKPFELNKELIIGLACAALGFLLFLMEKFNKKKPKAARRGGFGNQFSI
;
A
#
# COMPACT_ATOMS: atom_id res chain seq x y z
N MET A 1 21.25 16.28 59.41
CA MET A 1 20.03 16.31 58.56
C MET A 1 20.35 16.29 57.06
N LYS A 2 21.31 17.07 56.54
CA LYS A 2 21.68 17.13 55.11
C LYS A 2 22.09 15.77 54.48
N LYS A 3 22.87 14.95 55.22
CA LYS A 3 23.34 13.64 54.71
C LYS A 3 22.21 12.63 54.53
N LYS A 4 21.18 12.62 55.43
CA LYS A 4 20.00 11.73 55.32
C LYS A 4 19.07 12.12 54.19
N PHE A 5 18.98 13.43 53.89
CA PHE A 5 18.19 13.95 52.77
C PHE A 5 18.79 13.59 51.41
N ILE A 6 20.15 13.68 51.31
CA ILE A 6 20.84 13.28 50.06
C ILE A 6 20.70 11.79 49.75
N LEU A 7 20.71 10.94 50.84
CA LEU A 7 20.55 9.50 50.71
C LEU A 7 19.12 9.13 50.26
N LEU A 8 18.12 9.87 50.78
CA LEU A 8 16.71 9.69 50.40
C LEU A 8 16.43 10.11 48.95
N VAL A 9 17.02 11.22 48.49
CA VAL A 9 16.93 11.71 47.11
C VAL A 9 17.64 10.76 46.15
N GLY A 10 18.81 10.22 46.53
CA GLY A 10 19.53 9.22 45.76
C GLY A 10 18.74 7.92 45.59
N LEU A 11 18.01 7.47 46.63
CA LEU A 11 17.15 6.27 46.57
C LEU A 11 15.95 6.48 45.65
N LEU A 12 15.39 7.72 45.63
CA LEU A 12 14.26 8.09 44.75
C LEU A 12 14.68 8.16 43.27
N ILE A 13 15.89 8.59 42.95
CA ILE A 13 16.40 8.66 41.58
C ILE A 13 16.77 7.26 41.05
N PHE A 14 17.24 6.36 41.92
CA PHE A 14 17.57 4.99 41.57
C PHE A 14 16.34 4.12 41.28
N GLY A 15 15.16 4.49 41.77
CA GLY A 15 13.89 3.78 41.57
C GLY A 15 13.21 4.04 40.21
N MET A 16 13.65 5.00 39.44
CA MET A 16 13.09 5.32 38.13
C MET A 16 13.88 4.71 36.97
N GLN A 17 14.30 3.48 37.11
CA GLN A 17 14.70 2.71 35.91
C GLN A 17 13.41 2.28 35.20
N THR A 18 12.95 3.08 34.24
CA THR A 18 11.94 2.63 33.29
C THR A 18 12.55 1.45 32.55
N LEU A 19 12.08 0.25 32.87
CA LEU A 19 12.37 -0.94 32.10
C LEU A 19 11.78 -0.69 30.72
N ALA A 20 12.58 -0.19 29.79
CA ALA A 20 12.16 0.01 28.43
C ALA A 20 11.92 -1.37 27.83
N ALA A 21 10.67 -1.72 27.58
CA ALA A 21 10.32 -2.95 26.90
C ALA A 21 11.08 -3.00 25.55
N THR A 22 11.90 -4.04 25.38
CA THR A 22 12.66 -4.25 24.14
C THR A 22 11.94 -5.32 23.32
N PHE A 23 11.26 -4.90 22.27
CA PHE A 23 10.60 -5.80 21.36
C PHE A 23 11.57 -6.27 20.29
N THR A 24 11.63 -7.59 20.08
CA THR A 24 12.41 -8.23 19.03
C THR A 24 11.47 -8.72 17.94
N PHE A 25 11.73 -8.32 16.69
CA PHE A 25 10.94 -8.71 15.54
C PHE A 25 11.79 -9.58 14.61
N ASN A 26 11.39 -10.84 14.44
CA ASN A 26 12.04 -11.80 13.54
C ASN A 26 11.13 -11.97 12.33
N PHE A 27 11.40 -11.21 11.28
CA PHE A 27 10.65 -11.33 10.03
C PHE A 27 11.10 -12.58 9.27
N ASP A 28 10.14 -13.21 8.58
CA ASP A 28 10.39 -14.29 7.64
C ASP A 28 11.32 -13.86 6.48
N GLY A 29 11.71 -14.80 5.65
CA GLY A 29 12.64 -14.53 4.54
C GLY A 29 12.14 -13.48 3.52
N LYS A 30 10.83 -13.17 3.51
CA LYS A 30 10.23 -12.11 2.69
C LYS A 30 10.13 -10.79 3.44
N GLY A 31 10.30 -10.80 4.77
CA GLY A 31 10.36 -9.60 5.60
C GLY A 31 9.01 -8.96 5.96
N PHE A 32 7.88 -9.70 5.85
CA PHE A 32 6.55 -9.12 6.08
C PHE A 32 5.75 -9.79 7.19
N ILE A 33 6.19 -10.95 7.69
CA ILE A 33 5.56 -11.67 8.78
C ILE A 33 6.60 -11.88 9.90
N SER A 34 6.25 -11.46 11.10
CA SER A 34 6.97 -11.77 12.33
C SER A 34 6.00 -12.40 13.31
N ASP A 35 6.01 -13.72 13.44
CA ASP A 35 5.09 -14.49 14.27
C ASP A 35 5.75 -14.88 15.60
N GLY A 36 5.95 -13.89 16.48
CA GLY A 36 6.53 -14.08 17.81
C GLY A 36 5.63 -14.86 18.77
N ALA A 37 4.31 -14.79 18.58
CA ALA A 37 3.34 -15.54 19.40
C ALA A 37 3.10 -16.98 18.88
N SER A 38 3.65 -17.34 17.73
CA SER A 38 3.48 -18.68 17.12
C SER A 38 2.02 -19.11 16.98
N VAL A 39 1.15 -18.18 16.53
CA VAL A 39 -0.30 -18.41 16.41
C VAL A 39 -0.78 -18.55 14.99
N ILE A 40 0.12 -18.48 14.01
CA ILE A 40 -0.24 -18.55 12.58
C ILE A 40 0.03 -19.98 12.10
N GLU A 41 -1.03 -20.65 11.65
CA GLU A 41 -0.92 -21.97 11.02
C GLU A 41 -0.22 -21.87 9.66
N ASP A 42 0.49 -22.92 9.25
CA ASP A 42 1.26 -22.93 7.98
C ASP A 42 0.38 -22.64 6.77
N SER A 43 -0.82 -23.23 6.70
CA SER A 43 -1.79 -23.03 5.63
C SER A 43 -2.30 -21.58 5.55
N ASP A 44 -2.42 -20.92 6.67
CA ASP A 44 -2.84 -19.53 6.76
C ASP A 44 -1.68 -18.56 6.50
N ARG A 45 -0.45 -18.95 6.90
CA ARG A 45 0.77 -18.21 6.57
C ARG A 45 0.95 -18.07 5.05
N GLU A 46 0.68 -19.13 4.29
CA GLU A 46 0.74 -19.10 2.83
C GLU A 46 -0.28 -18.11 2.24
N LYS A 47 -1.54 -18.11 2.75
CA LYS A 47 -2.58 -17.17 2.32
C LYS A 47 -2.22 -15.72 2.67
N ILE A 48 -1.75 -15.49 3.89
CA ILE A 48 -1.32 -14.16 4.36
C ILE A 48 -0.19 -13.65 3.46
N SER A 49 0.84 -14.47 3.20
CA SER A 49 1.94 -14.11 2.31
C SER A 49 1.45 -13.78 0.90
N PHE A 50 0.51 -14.58 0.38
CA PHE A 50 -0.10 -14.30 -0.92
C PHE A 50 -0.81 -12.93 -0.97
N TYR A 51 -1.61 -12.59 0.05
CA TYR A 51 -2.30 -11.30 0.10
C TYR A 51 -1.33 -10.13 0.20
N GLN A 52 -0.29 -10.26 1.01
CA GLN A 52 0.77 -9.25 1.15
C GLN A 52 1.55 -9.04 -0.16
N ASP A 53 1.97 -10.15 -0.80
CA ASP A 53 2.69 -10.11 -2.07
C ASP A 53 1.82 -9.55 -3.20
N TYR A 54 0.51 -9.88 -3.21
CA TYR A 54 -0.43 -9.35 -4.20
C TYR A 54 -0.56 -7.82 -4.08
N VAL A 55 -0.82 -7.30 -2.88
CA VAL A 55 -0.91 -5.85 -2.64
C VAL A 55 0.39 -5.18 -3.06
N LYS A 56 1.54 -5.72 -2.67
CA LYS A 56 2.84 -5.17 -3.04
C LYS A 56 3.08 -5.16 -4.55
N ALA A 57 2.64 -6.20 -5.27
CA ALA A 57 2.83 -6.32 -6.71
C ALA A 57 1.94 -5.37 -7.51
N GLN A 58 0.72 -5.08 -7.02
CA GLN A 58 -0.25 -4.24 -7.70
C GLN A 58 -0.14 -2.76 -7.31
N THR A 59 0.41 -2.49 -6.13
CA THR A 59 0.50 -1.14 -5.56
C THR A 59 1.93 -0.84 -5.08
N SER A 60 2.17 0.35 -4.59
CA SER A 60 3.42 0.70 -3.90
C SER A 60 3.36 0.40 -2.38
N TYR A 61 2.24 -0.16 -1.91
CA TYR A 61 1.97 -0.36 -0.49
C TYR A 61 2.39 -1.73 0.00
N GLN A 62 2.69 -1.81 1.29
CA GLN A 62 3.12 -3.03 1.96
C GLN A 62 2.36 -3.22 3.27
N ILE A 63 1.80 -4.41 3.45
CA ILE A 63 1.22 -4.82 4.73
C ILE A 63 2.27 -5.63 5.48
N VAL A 64 2.43 -5.35 6.77
CA VAL A 64 3.35 -6.05 7.67
C VAL A 64 2.54 -6.63 8.81
N LEU A 65 2.71 -7.91 9.07
CA LEU A 65 2.08 -8.64 10.16
C LEU A 65 3.09 -8.91 11.27
N VAL A 66 2.71 -8.56 12.50
CA VAL A 66 3.48 -8.88 13.69
C VAL A 66 2.56 -9.51 14.72
N THR A 67 2.95 -10.68 15.26
CA THR A 67 2.32 -11.23 16.45
C THR A 67 3.33 -11.21 17.61
N LEU A 68 2.86 -10.93 18.81
CA LEU A 68 3.67 -10.89 20.03
C LEU A 68 2.94 -11.58 21.18
N ASP A 69 3.68 -12.34 21.98
CA ASP A 69 3.14 -12.98 23.18
C ASP A 69 2.71 -11.96 24.23
N SER A 70 3.50 -10.90 24.41
CA SER A 70 3.24 -9.82 25.36
C SER A 70 3.57 -8.45 24.79
N LEU A 71 2.82 -7.47 25.21
CA LEU A 71 3.08 -6.04 24.98
C LEU A 71 3.76 -5.37 26.17
N ASP A 72 4.01 -6.11 27.26
CA ASP A 72 4.64 -5.61 28.48
C ASP A 72 4.01 -4.30 29.01
N GLY A 73 2.68 -4.20 28.90
CA GLY A 73 1.90 -3.03 29.30
C GLY A 73 1.96 -1.84 28.34
N VAL A 74 2.70 -1.95 27.23
CA VAL A 74 2.75 -0.90 26.22
C VAL A 74 1.49 -0.98 25.34
N PRO A 75 0.83 0.14 25.00
CA PRO A 75 -0.30 0.14 24.09
C PRO A 75 0.07 -0.46 22.72
N ALA A 76 -0.78 -1.36 22.18
CA ALA A 76 -0.54 -2.05 20.91
C ALA A 76 -0.26 -1.10 19.73
N SER A 77 -0.95 0.06 19.68
CA SER A 77 -0.70 1.09 18.68
C SER A 77 0.70 1.70 18.75
N LYS A 78 1.23 1.87 19.97
CA LYS A 78 2.61 2.36 20.15
C LYS A 78 3.63 1.33 19.69
N VAL A 79 3.38 0.04 19.95
CA VAL A 79 4.27 -1.04 19.49
C VAL A 79 4.21 -1.13 17.96
N ALA A 80 3.03 -1.07 17.34
CA ALA A 80 2.88 -1.04 15.88
C ALA A 80 3.66 0.12 15.24
N LYS A 81 3.61 1.30 15.86
CA LYS A 81 4.42 2.45 15.42
C LYS A 81 5.92 2.20 15.51
N VAL A 82 6.40 1.58 16.59
CA VAL A 82 7.82 1.20 16.75
C VAL A 82 8.25 0.21 15.64
N VAL A 83 7.39 -0.74 15.27
CA VAL A 83 7.65 -1.66 14.13
C VAL A 83 7.85 -0.88 12.85
N SER A 84 6.95 0.06 12.54
CA SER A 84 7.04 0.90 11.34
C SER A 84 8.33 1.73 11.32
N GLU A 85 8.71 2.32 12.46
CA GLU A 85 9.87 3.21 12.55
C GLU A 85 11.22 2.49 12.53
N ARG A 86 11.32 1.30 13.17
CA ARG A 86 12.59 0.57 13.34
C ARG A 86 12.82 -0.52 12.29
N GLY A 87 11.78 -1.25 11.94
CA GLY A 87 11.92 -2.44 11.10
C GLY A 87 12.02 -2.13 9.61
N LEU A 88 11.32 -1.10 9.14
CA LEU A 88 11.12 -0.84 7.72
C LEU A 88 11.14 0.67 7.42
N SER A 89 12.00 1.40 8.11
CA SER A 89 12.07 2.87 8.10
C SER A 89 12.14 3.51 6.71
N ALA A 90 12.77 2.85 5.74
CA ALA A 90 12.90 3.36 4.37
C ALA A 90 11.57 3.42 3.59
N GLN A 91 10.56 2.66 4.03
CA GLN A 91 9.25 2.56 3.36
C GLN A 91 8.06 2.89 4.28
N LYS A 92 8.33 3.45 5.46
CA LYS A 92 7.32 3.67 6.52
C LYS A 92 6.06 4.41 6.05
N GLU A 93 6.19 5.28 5.06
CA GLU A 93 5.08 6.07 4.52
C GLU A 93 4.09 5.23 3.69
N ASN A 94 4.55 4.08 3.17
CA ASN A 94 3.79 3.15 2.36
C ASN A 94 3.42 1.86 3.11
N LEU A 95 3.65 1.81 4.44
CA LEU A 95 3.41 0.62 5.24
C LEU A 95 2.06 0.67 5.96
N LEU A 96 1.44 -0.51 6.09
CA LEU A 96 0.44 -0.78 7.11
C LEU A 96 0.99 -1.88 8.02
N VAL A 97 1.15 -1.59 9.30
CA VAL A 97 1.51 -2.58 10.31
C VAL A 97 0.23 -3.08 10.97
N PHE A 98 0.00 -4.38 10.91
CA PHE A 98 -1.07 -5.08 11.63
C PHE A 98 -0.43 -5.92 12.73
N LEU A 99 -0.58 -5.49 13.97
CA LEU A 99 0.00 -6.12 15.15
C LEU A 99 -1.08 -6.79 15.98
N VAL A 100 -0.80 -8.01 16.41
CA VAL A 100 -1.71 -8.83 17.22
C VAL A 100 -0.98 -9.34 18.46
N ALA A 101 -1.58 -9.15 19.62
CA ALA A 101 -1.14 -9.72 20.91
C ALA A 101 -2.25 -10.61 21.45
N PRO A 102 -2.21 -11.93 21.15
CA PRO A 102 -3.29 -12.86 21.47
C PRO A 102 -3.57 -12.97 22.96
N ASN A 103 -2.52 -13.11 23.79
CA ASN A 103 -2.63 -13.31 25.24
C ASN A 103 -3.27 -12.11 25.95
N GLU A 104 -3.14 -10.91 25.39
CA GLU A 104 -3.70 -9.68 25.94
C GLU A 104 -5.00 -9.26 25.27
N GLY A 105 -5.43 -10.00 24.21
CA GLY A 105 -6.62 -9.68 23.45
C GLY A 105 -6.54 -8.34 22.74
N LYS A 106 -5.35 -7.93 22.31
CA LYS A 106 -5.12 -6.59 21.73
C LYS A 106 -4.66 -6.65 20.29
N ILE A 107 -5.13 -5.67 19.52
CA ILE A 107 -4.72 -5.42 18.14
C ILE A 107 -4.25 -3.98 18.04
N GLY A 108 -3.11 -3.78 17.38
CA GLY A 108 -2.54 -2.48 17.06
C GLY A 108 -2.40 -2.31 15.55
N VAL A 109 -2.70 -1.11 15.05
CA VAL A 109 -2.50 -0.79 13.64
C VAL A 109 -1.77 0.53 13.52
N GLU A 110 -0.79 0.57 12.64
CA GLU A 110 -0.13 1.81 12.20
C GLU A 110 -0.27 1.93 10.68
N ILE A 111 -0.66 3.11 10.21
CA ILE A 111 -0.85 3.41 8.79
C ILE A 111 0.16 4.46 8.38
N GLY A 112 0.98 4.15 7.39
CA GLY A 112 1.89 5.11 6.76
C GLY A 112 1.15 6.26 6.09
N GLU A 113 1.81 7.40 5.97
CA GLU A 113 1.17 8.64 5.54
C GLU A 113 0.51 8.54 4.16
N ASN A 114 1.20 7.90 3.21
CA ASN A 114 0.70 7.76 1.85
C ASN A 114 -0.50 6.80 1.74
N LEU A 115 -0.66 5.91 2.72
CA LEU A 115 -1.75 4.93 2.74
C LEU A 115 -3.04 5.48 3.35
N LYS A 116 -2.99 6.60 4.06
CA LYS A 116 -4.15 7.21 4.71
C LYS A 116 -5.21 7.71 3.72
N SER A 117 -4.84 7.94 2.47
CA SER A 117 -5.79 8.27 1.39
C SER A 117 -6.60 7.06 0.95
N GLU A 118 -6.01 5.85 1.04
CA GLU A 118 -6.63 4.60 0.58
C GLU A 118 -7.44 3.92 1.68
N ILE A 119 -6.95 3.95 2.92
CA ILE A 119 -7.61 3.29 4.04
C ILE A 119 -7.69 4.19 5.26
N SER A 120 -8.91 4.39 5.77
CA SER A 120 -9.14 5.17 6.98
C SER A 120 -9.12 4.31 8.24
N TYR A 121 -8.82 4.92 9.39
CA TYR A 121 -8.95 4.25 10.70
C TYR A 121 -10.37 3.75 10.99
N VAL A 122 -11.40 4.40 10.42
CA VAL A 122 -12.80 3.94 10.55
C VAL A 122 -13.00 2.63 9.80
N ALA A 123 -12.51 2.52 8.56
CA ALA A 123 -12.58 1.29 7.77
C ALA A 123 -11.84 0.15 8.48
N LEU A 124 -10.62 0.40 8.98
CA LEU A 124 -9.86 -0.59 9.76
C LEU A 124 -10.59 -1.05 11.02
N ARG A 125 -11.20 -0.12 11.76
CA ARG A 125 -11.99 -0.46 12.95
C ARG A 125 -13.15 -1.39 12.60
N ASN A 126 -13.87 -1.09 11.54
CA ASN A 126 -14.99 -1.93 11.08
C ASN A 126 -14.49 -3.34 10.71
N ILE A 127 -13.40 -3.45 9.95
CA ILE A 127 -12.79 -4.74 9.63
C ILE A 127 -12.43 -5.52 10.91
N ILE A 128 -11.78 -4.86 11.87
CA ILE A 128 -11.41 -5.50 13.12
C ILE A 128 -12.64 -5.96 13.91
N GLN A 129 -13.70 -5.15 13.98
CA GLN A 129 -14.89 -5.46 14.74
C GLN A 129 -15.75 -6.55 14.09
N GLU A 130 -15.92 -6.51 12.79
CA GLU A 130 -16.85 -7.37 12.06
C GLU A 130 -16.21 -8.68 11.61
N GLU A 131 -14.95 -8.65 11.17
CA GLU A 131 -14.29 -9.78 10.53
C GLU A 131 -13.25 -10.47 11.42
N VAL A 132 -12.51 -9.70 12.22
CA VAL A 132 -11.42 -10.24 13.05
C VAL A 132 -11.93 -10.65 14.43
N SER A 133 -12.66 -9.78 15.12
CA SER A 133 -13.04 -9.97 16.53
C SER A 133 -13.86 -11.23 16.82
N PRO A 134 -14.77 -11.71 15.95
CA PRO A 134 -15.51 -12.93 16.22
C PRO A 134 -14.60 -14.17 16.35
N ALA A 135 -13.71 -14.39 15.38
CA ALA A 135 -12.75 -15.50 15.41
C ALA A 135 -11.73 -15.33 16.55
N PHE A 136 -11.26 -14.10 16.75
CA PHE A 136 -10.31 -13.76 17.82
C PHE A 136 -10.84 -14.11 19.21
N LYS A 137 -12.10 -13.78 19.51
CA LYS A 137 -12.76 -14.09 20.78
C LYS A 137 -12.94 -15.59 21.00
N ASN A 138 -13.02 -16.38 19.94
CA ASN A 138 -13.13 -17.83 20.00
C ASN A 138 -11.75 -18.52 20.14
N GLY A 139 -10.66 -17.76 20.18
CA GLY A 139 -9.29 -18.30 20.23
C GLY A 139 -8.74 -18.76 18.89
N ASP A 140 -9.48 -18.58 17.80
CA ASP A 140 -9.05 -18.88 16.44
C ASP A 140 -8.25 -17.70 15.86
N TYR A 141 -7.04 -17.55 16.38
CA TYR A 141 -6.19 -16.41 16.05
C TYR A 141 -5.67 -16.45 14.62
N SER A 142 -5.33 -17.63 14.10
CA SER A 142 -4.83 -17.80 12.73
C SER A 142 -5.87 -17.34 11.71
N SER A 143 -7.10 -17.85 11.82
CA SER A 143 -8.22 -17.44 10.97
C SER A 143 -8.57 -15.95 11.12
N ALA A 144 -8.56 -15.43 12.36
CA ALA A 144 -8.82 -14.01 12.64
C ALA A 144 -7.81 -13.10 11.92
N ILE A 145 -6.52 -13.44 12.00
CA ILE A 145 -5.43 -12.70 11.36
C ILE A 145 -5.56 -12.80 9.83
N THR A 146 -5.81 -13.99 9.30
CA THR A 146 -5.97 -14.22 7.85
C THR A 146 -7.11 -13.38 7.28
N LYS A 147 -8.26 -13.36 7.94
CA LYS A 147 -9.40 -12.50 7.57
C LYS A 147 -9.03 -11.02 7.64
N GLY A 148 -8.37 -10.59 8.72
CA GLY A 148 -7.93 -9.21 8.88
C GLY A 148 -7.04 -8.76 7.72
N ILE A 149 -5.99 -9.53 7.41
CA ILE A 149 -5.08 -9.23 6.29
C ILE A 149 -5.82 -9.24 4.95
N TYR A 150 -6.71 -10.20 4.72
CA TYR A 150 -7.51 -10.27 3.50
C TYR A 150 -8.37 -9.01 3.29
N TYR A 151 -9.18 -8.64 4.29
CA TYR A 151 -10.08 -7.49 4.15
C TYR A 151 -9.32 -6.16 4.06
N ILE A 152 -8.22 -6.01 4.81
CA ILE A 152 -7.32 -4.84 4.67
C ILE A 152 -6.75 -4.79 3.25
N SER A 153 -6.25 -5.92 2.75
CA SER A 153 -5.71 -6.02 1.39
C SER A 153 -6.75 -5.64 0.34
N ARG A 154 -8.01 -6.06 0.50
CA ARG A 154 -9.11 -5.72 -0.42
C ARG A 154 -9.51 -4.25 -0.41
N VAL A 155 -9.33 -3.56 0.71
CA VAL A 155 -9.57 -2.11 0.74
C VAL A 155 -8.49 -1.38 -0.06
N ILE A 156 -7.25 -1.84 0.05
CA ILE A 156 -6.10 -1.26 -0.66
C ILE A 156 -6.12 -1.65 -2.15
N GLU A 157 -6.47 -2.92 -2.44
CA GLU A 157 -6.51 -3.48 -3.79
C GLU A 157 -7.81 -4.28 -4.00
N PRO A 158 -8.88 -3.64 -4.47
CA PRO A 158 -10.21 -4.26 -4.58
C PRO A 158 -10.31 -5.46 -5.54
N SER A 159 -9.35 -5.63 -6.45
CA SER A 159 -9.33 -6.78 -7.38
C SER A 159 -8.92 -8.09 -6.72
N LEU A 160 -8.44 -8.04 -5.47
CA LEU A 160 -8.03 -9.24 -4.72
C LEU A 160 -9.21 -10.18 -4.46
N VAL A 161 -9.04 -11.45 -4.80
CA VAL A 161 -10.03 -12.52 -4.59
C VAL A 161 -9.64 -13.38 -3.38
N PHE A 162 -10.64 -13.77 -2.57
CA PHE A 162 -10.42 -14.65 -1.43
C PHE A 162 -10.03 -16.06 -1.88
N VAL A 163 -8.89 -16.55 -1.38
CA VAL A 163 -8.40 -17.90 -1.64
C VAL A 163 -9.05 -18.88 -0.67
N LYS A 164 -9.98 -19.72 -1.19
CA LYS A 164 -10.53 -20.83 -0.42
C LYS A 164 -9.56 -22.01 -0.42
N GLN A 165 -9.40 -22.66 0.72
CA GLN A 165 -8.47 -23.77 0.93
C GLN A 165 -8.76 -24.99 0.02
N ASP A 166 -10.01 -25.15 -0.42
CA ASP A 166 -10.46 -26.31 -1.21
C ASP A 166 -10.34 -26.17 -2.73
N SER A 167 -9.86 -25.03 -3.23
CA SER A 167 -9.92 -24.75 -4.67
C SER A 167 -8.87 -25.47 -5.53
N GLY A 168 -7.91 -26.19 -4.94
CA GLY A 168 -6.84 -26.88 -5.72
C GLY A 168 -5.98 -25.95 -6.59
N ILE A 169 -6.24 -24.65 -6.51
CA ILE A 169 -5.53 -23.61 -7.27
C ILE A 169 -4.21 -23.34 -6.53
N LYS A 170 -3.10 -23.59 -7.19
CA LYS A 170 -1.80 -23.18 -6.67
C LYS A 170 -1.76 -21.67 -6.58
N LEU A 171 -1.44 -21.12 -5.40
CA LEU A 171 -1.31 -19.68 -5.15
C LEU A 171 -0.39 -18.97 -6.16
N GLU A 172 0.64 -19.69 -6.67
CA GLU A 172 1.53 -19.22 -7.73
C GLU A 172 0.81 -18.87 -9.04
N GLN A 173 -0.31 -19.52 -9.36
CA GLN A 173 -1.07 -19.22 -10.59
C GLN A 173 -1.94 -17.96 -10.46
N MET A 174 -2.25 -17.53 -9.24
CA MET A 174 -3.02 -16.31 -8.97
C MET A 174 -2.12 -15.08 -8.84
N SER A 175 -0.84 -15.26 -8.55
CA SER A 175 0.17 -14.19 -8.48
C SER A 175 0.74 -13.80 -9.84
N ALA A 176 0.28 -14.43 -10.94
CA ALA A 176 0.62 -13.93 -12.26
C ALA A 176 0.18 -12.46 -12.34
N PRO A 177 1.08 -11.52 -12.64
CA PRO A 177 0.73 -10.12 -12.71
C PRO A 177 -0.46 -10.01 -13.66
N ILE A 178 -1.56 -9.42 -13.19
CA ILE A 178 -2.61 -8.93 -14.08
C ILE A 178 -1.83 -8.06 -15.06
N GLN A 179 -1.82 -8.45 -16.33
CA GLN A 179 -1.12 -7.68 -17.37
C GLN A 179 -1.56 -6.24 -17.14
N LYS A 180 -0.60 -5.38 -16.78
CA LYS A 180 -0.85 -3.95 -16.63
C LYS A 180 -1.72 -3.52 -17.80
N PRO A 181 -2.79 -2.72 -17.58
CA PRO A 181 -3.57 -2.22 -18.69
C PRO A 181 -2.57 -1.66 -19.70
N PHE A 182 -2.64 -2.16 -20.92
CA PHE A 182 -1.79 -1.90 -22.07
C PHE A 182 -1.10 -0.53 -21.94
N GLU A 183 0.14 -0.50 -21.41
CA GLU A 183 0.96 0.71 -21.51
C GLU A 183 1.14 0.97 -22.98
N LEU A 184 0.44 1.98 -23.49
CA LEU A 184 0.64 2.43 -24.85
C LEU A 184 2.14 2.70 -25.00
N ASN A 185 2.84 1.80 -25.71
CA ASN A 185 4.27 1.92 -25.91
C ASN A 185 4.53 3.33 -26.42
N LYS A 186 5.44 4.07 -25.78
CA LYS A 186 5.78 5.45 -26.15
C LYS A 186 6.07 5.57 -27.65
N GLU A 187 6.66 4.54 -28.25
CA GLU A 187 6.89 4.46 -29.68
C GLU A 187 5.60 4.39 -30.50
N LEU A 188 4.58 3.72 -30.00
CA LEU A 188 3.26 3.63 -30.64
C LEU A 188 2.52 4.97 -30.57
N ILE A 189 2.64 5.70 -29.46
CA ILE A 189 2.09 7.06 -29.32
C ILE A 189 2.80 8.01 -30.29
N ILE A 190 4.13 7.95 -30.37
CA ILE A 190 4.93 8.76 -31.29
C ILE A 190 4.57 8.42 -32.74
N GLY A 191 4.43 7.14 -33.08
CA GLY A 191 4.03 6.68 -34.43
C GLY A 191 2.64 7.19 -34.84
N LEU A 192 1.64 7.12 -33.91
CA LEU A 192 0.30 7.65 -34.15
C LEU A 192 0.29 9.18 -34.27
N ALA A 193 1.08 9.88 -33.46
CA ALA A 193 1.23 11.33 -33.57
C ALA A 193 1.87 11.75 -34.88
N CYS A 194 2.91 11.06 -35.33
CA CYS A 194 3.54 11.31 -36.65
C CYS A 194 2.60 11.03 -37.83
N ALA A 195 1.82 9.94 -37.75
CA ALA A 195 0.82 9.62 -38.75
C ALA A 195 -0.29 10.68 -38.86
N ALA A 196 -0.77 11.17 -37.67
CA ALA A 196 -1.78 12.24 -37.60
C ALA A 196 -1.23 13.56 -38.20
N LEU A 197 0.03 13.92 -37.88
CA LEU A 197 0.69 15.10 -38.43
C LEU A 197 0.87 15.00 -39.92
N GLY A 198 1.31 13.84 -40.44
CA GLY A 198 1.45 13.57 -41.88
C GLY A 198 0.10 13.68 -42.60
N PHE A 199 -0.97 13.16 -42.03
CA PHE A 199 -2.31 13.26 -42.55
C PHE A 199 -2.81 14.72 -42.58
N LEU A 200 -2.53 15.50 -41.54
CA LEU A 200 -2.89 16.92 -41.45
C LEU A 200 -2.16 17.75 -42.52
N LEU A 201 -0.87 17.50 -42.71
CA LEU A 201 -0.07 18.15 -43.76
C LEU A 201 -0.57 17.80 -45.15
N PHE A 202 -0.93 16.53 -45.41
CA PHE A 202 -1.56 16.11 -46.67
C PHE A 202 -2.88 16.82 -46.94
N LEU A 203 -3.74 16.96 -45.92
CA LEU A 203 -4.98 17.73 -46.05
C LEU A 203 -4.72 19.21 -46.34
N MET A 204 -3.75 19.82 -45.69
CA MET A 204 -3.40 21.23 -45.91
C MET A 204 -2.87 21.44 -47.34
N GLU A 205 -2.07 20.52 -47.90
CA GLU A 205 -1.59 20.59 -49.28
C GLU A 205 -2.73 20.46 -50.30
N LYS A 206 -3.69 19.55 -50.03
CA LYS A 206 -4.86 19.35 -50.88
C LYS A 206 -5.79 20.56 -50.89
N PHE A 207 -5.96 21.25 -49.75
CA PHE A 207 -6.73 22.48 -49.66
C PHE A 207 -6.02 23.69 -50.23
N ASN A 208 -4.70 23.75 -50.18
CA ASN A 208 -3.90 24.85 -50.77
C ASN A 208 -3.86 24.81 -52.28
N LYS A 209 -3.95 23.63 -52.91
CA LYS A 209 -4.01 23.46 -54.37
C LYS A 209 -5.35 23.92 -54.97
N LYS A 210 -6.37 24.25 -54.17
CA LYS A 210 -7.71 24.71 -54.63
C LYS A 210 -7.89 26.24 -54.63
N LYS A 211 -6.85 27.07 -54.44
CA LYS A 211 -6.99 28.52 -54.62
C LYS A 211 -7.03 28.85 -56.12
N PRO A 212 -8.16 29.41 -56.64
CA PRO A 212 -8.24 29.80 -58.06
C PRO A 212 -7.27 30.95 -58.32
N LYS A 213 -6.49 30.84 -59.42
CA LYS A 213 -5.69 31.96 -59.91
C LYS A 213 -6.62 33.13 -60.20
N ALA A 214 -6.44 34.23 -59.48
CA ALA A 214 -7.14 35.47 -59.72
C ALA A 214 -6.82 35.94 -61.16
N ALA A 215 -7.84 36.08 -61.97
CA ALA A 215 -7.74 36.57 -63.36
C ALA A 215 -7.18 38.00 -63.35
N ARG A 216 -6.08 38.18 -64.04
CA ARG A 216 -5.47 39.45 -64.38
C ARG A 216 -6.44 40.19 -65.27
N ARG A 217 -7.21 41.18 -64.78
CA ARG A 217 -7.95 42.12 -65.62
C ARG A 217 -6.97 43.09 -66.26
N GLY A 218 -6.96 43.04 -67.59
CA GLY A 218 -6.21 43.94 -68.47
C GLY A 218 -6.70 45.37 -68.37
N GLY A 219 -5.76 46.31 -68.39
CA GLY A 219 -6.04 47.73 -68.38
C GLY A 219 -6.61 48.19 -69.75
N PHE A 220 -7.65 48.93 -69.68
CA PHE A 220 -8.12 49.79 -70.72
C PHE A 220 -7.58 51.19 -70.49
N GLY A 221 -6.73 51.64 -71.42
CA GLY A 221 -6.32 53.00 -71.53
C GLY A 221 -7.45 53.87 -72.05
N ASN A 222 -7.61 55.02 -71.45
CA ASN A 222 -8.36 56.12 -72.09
C ASN A 222 -7.40 57.28 -72.30
N GLN A 223 -7.16 57.54 -73.59
CA GLN A 223 -6.79 58.84 -74.09
C GLN A 223 -8.05 59.66 -74.26
N PHE A 224 -8.05 60.86 -73.75
CA PHE A 224 -8.73 62.01 -74.31
C PHE A 224 -7.99 63.27 -73.93
N SER A 225 -7.47 63.93 -74.98
CA SER A 225 -7.07 65.36 -75.02
C SER A 225 -8.32 66.24 -75.13
N ILE A 226 -8.38 67.35 -74.44
CA ILE A 226 -8.47 68.76 -74.90
C ILE A 226 -8.30 69.56 -73.60
#